data_f5670fec06c18efa689de758c55f115f
#
_entry.id   f5670fec06c18efa689de758c55f115f
#
_cell.length_a   1.000
_cell.length_b   1.000
_cell.length_c   1.000
_cell.angle_alpha   90.00
_cell.angle_beta   90.00
_cell.angle_gamma   90.00
#
_symmetry.space_group_name_H-M   'P 1'
#
loop_
_entity.id
_entity.type
_entity.pdbx_description
1 polymer ?
#
loop_
_entity_poly.entity_id
_entity_poly.type
_entity_poly.pdbx_seq_one_letter_code
_entity_poly.pdbx_strand_id
1 'polypeptide(L)'
;MNYFIDHCTNDSAADFIVLASGLGGHANFWKLQIKFLQQYFHVLSYDQEGCHASDSLLDEQYSFQHLAQQVFNILDQEQITKFHFIGHAIGAFIGTELALLCEQELQSQPQFKQMLSLTSINAWDELDPHTAKCFEARIHLLKSAGAEAYVRAQALFLYPPAWISQFINEITQAENQQLLAFPPIHNVLTRIKTAVDFEINHLHREALEYVALHFIGNEDDFLVPIQKTRDLQQSLGHGTMNILSHGAHASTVTQSDLINRTLFEFYKSHNFIE
;
A
#
# COMPACT_ATOMS: atom_id res chain seq x y z
N MET A 1 11.26 9.83 -8.66
CA MET A 1 10.60 9.29 -7.45
C MET A 1 11.63 9.20 -6.34
N ASN A 2 11.32 9.69 -5.13
CA ASN A 2 12.21 9.56 -3.98
C ASN A 2 12.04 8.17 -3.36
N TYR A 3 13.14 7.47 -3.08
CA TYR A 3 13.12 6.21 -2.35
C TYR A 3 14.19 6.17 -1.27
N PHE A 4 14.02 5.30 -0.30
CA PHE A 4 14.86 5.14 0.88
C PHE A 4 15.13 3.65 1.10
N ILE A 5 16.37 3.32 1.48
CA ILE A 5 16.75 1.95 1.84
C ILE A 5 17.25 1.96 3.28
N ASP A 6 16.53 1.27 4.15
CA ASP A 6 16.94 0.99 5.52
C ASP A 6 17.54 -0.43 5.54
N HIS A 7 18.85 -0.54 5.67
CA HIS A 7 19.53 -1.83 5.62
C HIS A 7 19.19 -2.70 6.82
N CYS A 8 19.13 -4.02 6.60
CA CYS A 8 18.92 -5.00 7.67
C CYS A 8 20.01 -4.84 8.75
N THR A 9 19.60 -4.84 10.02
CA THR A 9 20.51 -4.63 11.15
C THR A 9 21.23 -5.90 11.58
N ASN A 10 20.68 -7.06 11.27
CA ASN A 10 21.16 -8.35 11.77
C ASN A 10 21.85 -9.20 10.70
N ASP A 11 21.51 -8.99 9.42
CA ASP A 11 22.08 -9.77 8.32
C ASP A 11 22.25 -8.91 7.06
N SER A 12 23.48 -8.78 6.59
CA SER A 12 23.78 -8.05 5.35
C SER A 12 23.38 -8.80 4.06
N ALA A 13 23.05 -10.08 4.17
CA ALA A 13 22.59 -10.92 3.06
C ALA A 13 21.06 -11.12 3.06
N ALA A 14 20.35 -10.47 3.97
CA ALA A 14 18.89 -10.53 4.05
C ALA A 14 18.22 -10.12 2.73
N ASP A 15 17.06 -10.70 2.43
CA ASP A 15 16.24 -10.32 1.30
C ASP A 15 15.69 -8.88 1.44
N PHE A 16 15.29 -8.28 0.34
CA PHE A 16 14.65 -6.98 0.32
C PHE A 16 13.14 -7.10 0.55
N ILE A 17 12.58 -6.08 1.21
CA ILE A 17 11.12 -5.89 1.31
C ILE A 17 10.75 -4.49 0.85
N VAL A 18 9.82 -4.39 -0.10
CA VAL A 18 9.33 -3.14 -0.67
C VAL A 18 8.02 -2.75 -0.01
N LEU A 19 7.90 -1.50 0.41
CA LEU A 19 6.72 -0.97 1.10
C LEU A 19 6.01 0.09 0.24
N ALA A 20 4.78 -0.18 -0.17
CA ALA A 20 3.93 0.73 -0.92
C ALA A 20 2.74 1.21 -0.08
N SER A 21 2.70 2.51 0.22
CA SER A 21 1.59 3.13 0.96
C SER A 21 0.32 3.26 0.13
N GLY A 22 -0.79 3.58 0.79
CA GLY A 22 -2.08 3.84 0.15
C GLY A 22 -2.13 5.18 -0.61
N LEU A 23 -3.32 5.77 -0.70
CA LEU A 23 -3.58 6.99 -1.47
C LEU A 23 -2.72 8.20 -1.06
N GLY A 24 -2.25 8.27 0.19
CA GLY A 24 -1.33 9.31 0.65
C GLY A 24 0.01 9.31 -0.08
N GLY A 25 0.50 8.16 -0.47
CA GLY A 25 1.68 7.98 -1.32
C GLY A 25 3.04 8.10 -0.63
N HIS A 26 3.12 8.48 0.65
CA HIS A 26 4.38 8.78 1.31
C HIS A 26 5.05 7.58 1.98
N ALA A 27 6.37 7.44 1.83
CA ALA A 27 7.20 6.45 2.50
C ALA A 27 7.07 6.50 4.03
N ASN A 28 6.97 7.70 4.60
CA ASN A 28 6.86 7.91 6.05
C ASN A 28 5.60 7.26 6.68
N PHE A 29 4.62 6.86 5.89
CA PHE A 29 3.48 6.06 6.36
C PHE A 29 3.95 4.78 7.09
N TRP A 30 5.05 4.21 6.65
CA TRP A 30 5.59 2.93 7.12
C TRP A 30 6.59 3.04 8.29
N LYS A 31 6.78 4.22 8.88
CA LYS A 31 7.81 4.45 9.91
C LYS A 31 7.81 3.44 11.07
N LEU A 32 6.62 2.92 11.44
CA LEU A 32 6.48 1.95 12.53
C LEU A 32 6.82 0.51 12.07
N GLN A 33 6.54 0.18 10.80
CA GLN A 33 6.88 -1.09 10.19
C GLN A 33 8.35 -1.15 9.80
N ILE A 34 8.92 -0.07 9.25
CA ILE A 34 10.34 0.00 8.86
C ILE A 34 11.23 -0.36 10.04
N LYS A 35 11.03 0.28 11.20
CA LYS A 35 11.81 0.01 12.42
C LYS A 35 11.75 -1.45 12.87
N PHE A 36 10.64 -2.14 12.61
CA PHE A 36 10.47 -3.55 12.94
C PHE A 36 11.09 -4.45 11.87
N LEU A 37 10.75 -4.22 10.60
CA LEU A 37 11.14 -5.07 9.47
C LEU A 37 12.64 -5.02 9.18
N GLN A 38 13.33 -3.90 9.43
CA GLN A 38 14.79 -3.80 9.25
C GLN A 38 15.61 -4.74 10.16
N GLN A 39 14.97 -5.42 11.13
CA GLN A 39 15.60 -6.48 11.88
C GLN A 39 15.77 -7.77 11.07
N TYR A 40 15.01 -7.92 9.98
CA TYR A 40 14.90 -9.15 9.18
C TYR A 40 15.18 -8.94 7.70
N PHE A 41 14.95 -7.73 7.17
CA PHE A 41 14.99 -7.39 5.75
C PHE A 41 15.75 -6.09 5.50
N HIS A 42 16.30 -5.92 4.29
CA HIS A 42 16.56 -4.60 3.76
C HIS A 42 15.23 -3.98 3.35
N VAL A 43 14.87 -2.83 3.90
CA VAL A 43 13.56 -2.22 3.67
C VAL A 43 13.67 -1.10 2.64
N LEU A 44 12.99 -1.25 1.52
CA LEU A 44 12.84 -0.22 0.50
C LEU A 44 11.46 0.44 0.65
N SER A 45 11.45 1.74 0.91
CA SER A 45 10.24 2.55 0.94
C SER A 45 10.38 3.73 -0.02
N TYR A 46 9.26 4.27 -0.53
CA TYR A 46 9.32 5.33 -1.54
C TYR A 46 8.09 6.24 -1.50
N ASP A 47 8.27 7.46 -2.01
CA ASP A 47 7.18 8.40 -2.24
C ASP A 47 6.62 8.19 -3.64
N GLN A 48 5.33 7.93 -3.75
CA GLN A 48 4.66 7.72 -5.05
C GLN A 48 4.56 9.03 -5.82
N GLU A 49 4.60 8.95 -7.13
CA GLU A 49 4.44 10.11 -8.00
C GLU A 49 3.11 10.83 -7.75
N GLY A 50 3.15 12.13 -7.75
CA GLY A 50 1.98 13.00 -7.57
C GLY A 50 1.51 13.18 -6.13
N CYS A 51 2.30 12.73 -5.12
CA CYS A 51 1.94 12.86 -3.71
C CYS A 51 2.51 14.12 -3.03
N HIS A 52 3.39 14.86 -3.69
CA HIS A 52 4.02 16.06 -3.15
C HIS A 52 3.47 17.37 -3.73
N ALA A 53 3.53 18.45 -2.95
CA ALA A 53 3.13 19.80 -3.37
C ALA A 53 3.93 20.31 -4.59
N SER A 54 5.19 19.87 -4.73
CA SER A 54 6.09 20.27 -5.81
C SER A 54 5.99 19.39 -7.06
N ASP A 55 5.17 18.33 -7.03
CA ASP A 55 5.07 17.41 -8.16
C ASP A 55 4.37 18.07 -9.35
N SER A 56 4.80 17.68 -10.54
CA SER A 56 4.11 18.03 -11.78
C SER A 56 2.70 17.46 -11.81
N LEU A 57 1.84 18.02 -12.65
CA LEU A 57 0.51 17.46 -12.87
C LEU A 57 0.65 16.07 -13.50
N LEU A 58 -0.05 15.11 -12.94
CA LEU A 58 -0.14 13.76 -13.47
C LEU A 58 -0.86 13.80 -14.84
N ASP A 59 -0.36 13.02 -15.78
CA ASP A 59 -0.95 12.89 -17.11
C ASP A 59 -2.06 11.84 -17.16
N GLU A 60 -2.64 11.66 -18.35
CA GLU A 60 -3.72 10.71 -18.59
C GLU A 60 -3.25 9.24 -18.58
N GLN A 61 -1.94 8.99 -18.64
CA GLN A 61 -1.34 7.65 -18.62
C GLN A 61 -1.03 7.17 -17.19
N TYR A 62 -1.27 8.01 -16.19
CA TYR A 62 -1.08 7.63 -14.80
C TYR A 62 -1.93 6.41 -14.45
N SER A 63 -1.28 5.33 -14.03
CA SER A 63 -1.88 4.02 -13.74
C SER A 63 -1.07 3.27 -12.70
N PHE A 64 -1.59 2.18 -12.15
CA PHE A 64 -0.81 1.32 -11.27
C PHE A 64 0.31 0.59 -12.02
N GLN A 65 0.12 0.27 -13.30
CA GLN A 65 1.20 -0.24 -14.14
C GLN A 65 2.34 0.77 -14.27
N HIS A 66 2.04 2.06 -14.46
CA HIS A 66 3.05 3.12 -14.47
C HIS A 66 3.82 3.18 -13.14
N LEU A 67 3.11 3.14 -12.00
CA LEU A 67 3.75 3.12 -10.68
C LEU A 67 4.57 1.85 -10.43
N ALA A 68 4.08 0.69 -10.87
CA ALA A 68 4.81 -0.56 -10.81
C ALA A 68 6.11 -0.51 -11.63
N GLN A 69 6.07 0.09 -12.84
CA GLN A 69 7.27 0.31 -13.65
C GLN A 69 8.30 1.20 -12.94
N GLN A 70 7.85 2.21 -12.19
CA GLN A 70 8.78 3.04 -11.40
C GLN A 70 9.46 2.23 -10.30
N VAL A 71 8.72 1.36 -9.59
CA VAL A 71 9.31 0.44 -8.59
C VAL A 71 10.27 -0.54 -9.26
N PHE A 72 9.87 -1.12 -10.39
CA PHE A 72 10.71 -2.03 -11.17
C PHE A 72 12.05 -1.40 -11.54
N ASN A 73 12.04 -0.13 -11.97
CA ASN A 73 13.25 0.62 -12.31
C ASN A 73 14.16 0.85 -11.08
N ILE A 74 13.58 1.05 -9.88
CA ILE A 74 14.37 1.14 -8.64
C ILE A 74 15.02 -0.21 -8.34
N LEU A 75 14.26 -1.30 -8.41
CA LEU A 75 14.79 -2.65 -8.20
C LEU A 75 15.94 -2.97 -9.15
N ASP A 76 15.84 -2.50 -10.39
CA ASP A 76 16.88 -2.65 -11.41
C ASP A 76 18.14 -1.83 -11.08
N GLN A 77 17.96 -0.56 -10.74
CA GLN A 77 19.05 0.34 -10.34
C GLN A 77 19.81 -0.18 -9.13
N GLU A 78 19.10 -0.72 -8.14
CA GLU A 78 19.67 -1.28 -6.91
C GLU A 78 20.12 -2.75 -7.05
N GLN A 79 19.97 -3.35 -8.24
CA GLN A 79 20.32 -4.74 -8.56
C GLN A 79 19.59 -5.76 -7.66
N ILE A 80 18.35 -5.43 -7.24
CA ILE A 80 17.50 -6.28 -6.42
C ILE A 80 16.79 -7.29 -7.33
N THR A 81 17.13 -8.56 -7.18
CA THR A 81 16.58 -9.65 -7.99
C THR A 81 15.54 -10.49 -7.26
N LYS A 82 15.54 -10.48 -5.91
CA LYS A 82 14.55 -11.15 -5.06
C LYS A 82 14.03 -10.18 -4.03
N PHE A 83 12.72 -10.17 -3.84
CA PHE A 83 12.10 -9.26 -2.89
C PHE A 83 10.73 -9.73 -2.41
N HIS A 84 10.35 -9.23 -1.25
CA HIS A 84 8.99 -9.25 -0.71
C HIS A 84 8.31 -7.92 -0.97
N PHE A 85 6.99 -7.90 -1.00
CA PHE A 85 6.23 -6.67 -1.19
C PHE A 85 5.10 -6.55 -0.17
N ILE A 86 4.95 -5.38 0.44
CA ILE A 86 3.81 -5.04 1.30
C ILE A 86 3.12 -3.82 0.71
N GLY A 87 1.83 -3.95 0.40
CA GLY A 87 0.99 -2.85 -0.07
C GLY A 87 -0.18 -2.58 0.87
N HIS A 88 -0.38 -1.31 1.24
CA HIS A 88 -1.58 -0.87 1.94
C HIS A 88 -2.59 -0.28 0.96
N ALA A 89 -3.83 -0.75 0.99
CA ALA A 89 -4.90 -0.32 0.08
C ALA A 89 -4.43 -0.33 -1.38
N ILE A 90 -4.42 0.83 -2.06
CA ILE A 90 -3.94 0.94 -3.45
C ILE A 90 -2.44 0.58 -3.62
N GLY A 91 -1.67 0.59 -2.55
CA GLY A 91 -0.29 0.08 -2.60
C GLY A 91 -0.21 -1.40 -2.96
N ALA A 92 -1.24 -2.20 -2.61
CA ALA A 92 -1.33 -3.59 -3.02
C ALA A 92 -1.52 -3.74 -4.54
N PHE A 93 -2.20 -2.80 -5.20
CA PHE A 93 -2.38 -2.79 -6.65
C PHE A 93 -1.06 -2.56 -7.39
N ILE A 94 -0.20 -1.68 -6.83
CA ILE A 94 1.16 -1.50 -7.35
C ILE A 94 1.94 -2.82 -7.26
N GLY A 95 1.82 -3.55 -6.14
CA GLY A 95 2.44 -4.87 -5.98
C GLY A 95 1.90 -5.90 -6.96
N THR A 96 0.60 -5.90 -7.22
CA THR A 96 -0.06 -6.79 -8.19
C THR A 96 0.43 -6.52 -9.63
N GLU A 97 0.49 -5.27 -10.04
CA GLU A 97 1.04 -4.88 -11.35
C GLU A 97 2.55 -5.15 -11.45
N LEU A 98 3.29 -4.99 -10.35
CA LEU A 98 4.71 -5.32 -10.32
C LEU A 98 4.96 -6.82 -10.48
N ALA A 99 4.12 -7.68 -9.89
CA ALA A 99 4.19 -9.12 -10.11
C ALA A 99 3.99 -9.48 -11.58
N LEU A 100 3.00 -8.83 -12.25
CA LEU A 100 2.76 -9.02 -13.67
C LEU A 100 3.96 -8.56 -14.53
N LEU A 101 4.59 -7.43 -14.21
CA LEU A 101 5.81 -6.98 -14.88
C LEU A 101 6.96 -7.97 -14.69
N CYS A 102 7.17 -8.50 -13.49
CA CYS A 102 8.20 -9.48 -13.21
C CYS A 102 7.97 -10.78 -14.01
N GLU A 103 6.72 -11.24 -14.14
CA GLU A 103 6.38 -12.43 -14.95
C GLU A 103 6.65 -12.20 -16.46
N GLN A 104 6.31 -11.03 -16.98
CA GLN A 104 6.57 -10.66 -18.36
C GLN A 104 8.09 -10.59 -18.68
N GLU A 105 8.89 -10.05 -17.75
CA GLU A 105 10.35 -10.00 -17.89
C GLU A 105 11.01 -11.36 -17.79
N LEU A 106 10.48 -12.30 -17.00
CA LEU A 106 10.97 -13.69 -16.90
C LEU A 106 11.07 -14.36 -18.26
N GLN A 107 10.16 -14.02 -19.18
CA GLN A 107 10.13 -14.57 -20.53
C GLN A 107 11.18 -13.96 -21.48
N SER A 108 11.80 -12.82 -21.11
CA SER A 108 12.64 -12.01 -21.99
C SER A 108 14.12 -11.89 -21.59
N GLN A 109 14.49 -12.12 -20.31
CA GLN A 109 15.84 -11.83 -19.81
C GLN A 109 16.41 -12.91 -18.87
N PRO A 110 17.77 -13.13 -18.86
CA PRO A 110 18.42 -14.12 -17.99
C PRO A 110 18.54 -13.70 -16.52
N GLN A 111 18.37 -12.41 -16.19
CA GLN A 111 18.29 -11.89 -14.82
C GLN A 111 16.91 -11.32 -14.57
N PHE A 112 16.00 -12.18 -14.14
CA PHE A 112 14.63 -11.77 -13.81
C PHE A 112 14.52 -11.37 -12.34
N LYS A 113 13.54 -10.51 -12.06
CA LYS A 113 13.16 -10.14 -10.71
C LYS A 113 12.07 -11.10 -10.21
N GLN A 114 12.26 -11.63 -9.02
CA GLN A 114 11.34 -12.56 -8.39
C GLN A 114 10.68 -11.93 -7.17
N MET A 115 9.37 -11.75 -7.22
CA MET A 115 8.58 -11.44 -6.06
C MET A 115 8.34 -12.73 -5.26
N LEU A 116 8.87 -12.81 -4.04
CA LEU A 116 8.75 -13.96 -3.16
C LEU A 116 7.40 -13.98 -2.43
N SER A 117 6.93 -12.82 -2.01
CA SER A 117 5.62 -12.67 -1.37
C SER A 117 4.99 -11.32 -1.65
N LEU A 118 3.66 -11.28 -1.60
CA LEU A 118 2.84 -10.05 -1.62
C LEU A 118 1.91 -10.06 -0.41
N THR A 119 2.08 -9.08 0.49
CA THR A 119 1.13 -8.79 1.56
C THR A 119 0.23 -7.64 1.16
N SER A 120 -1.08 -7.87 1.13
CA SER A 120 -2.12 -6.88 0.86
C SER A 120 -2.85 -6.52 2.15
N ILE A 121 -2.76 -5.26 2.57
CA ILE A 121 -3.41 -4.76 3.80
C ILE A 121 -4.58 -3.86 3.40
N ASN A 122 -5.81 -4.21 3.81
CA ASN A 122 -7.04 -3.44 3.56
C ASN A 122 -7.24 -3.09 2.06
N ALA A 123 -6.94 -4.05 1.17
CA ALA A 123 -7.10 -3.94 -0.28
C ALA A 123 -8.36 -4.67 -0.78
N TRP A 124 -8.67 -4.51 -2.06
CA TRP A 124 -9.84 -5.10 -2.73
C TRP A 124 -9.49 -5.64 -4.11
N ASP A 125 -10.32 -6.51 -4.64
CA ASP A 125 -10.23 -7.05 -6.01
C ASP A 125 -10.93 -6.18 -7.04
N GLU A 126 -12.08 -5.62 -6.67
CA GLU A 126 -12.90 -4.68 -7.42
C GLU A 126 -13.55 -3.68 -6.47
N LEU A 127 -13.93 -2.52 -6.98
CA LEU A 127 -14.50 -1.44 -6.16
C LEU A 127 -15.86 -1.80 -5.59
N ASP A 128 -15.99 -1.77 -4.27
CA ASP A 128 -17.26 -1.92 -3.57
C ASP A 128 -18.12 -0.65 -3.64
N PRO A 129 -19.46 -0.75 -3.75
CA PRO A 129 -20.35 0.43 -3.77
C PRO A 129 -20.23 1.33 -2.54
N HIS A 130 -19.95 0.79 -1.33
CA HIS A 130 -19.70 1.60 -0.14
C HIS A 130 -18.38 2.38 -0.28
N THR A 131 -17.30 1.73 -0.69
CA THR A 131 -16.00 2.38 -0.94
C THR A 131 -16.13 3.46 -2.02
N ALA A 132 -16.91 3.20 -3.09
CA ALA A 132 -17.22 4.19 -4.11
C ALA A 132 -17.91 5.43 -3.52
N LYS A 133 -18.89 5.25 -2.61
CA LYS A 133 -19.55 6.36 -1.89
C LYS A 133 -18.60 7.13 -0.99
N CYS A 134 -17.67 6.47 -0.33
CA CYS A 134 -16.63 7.14 0.45
C CYS A 134 -15.73 8.02 -0.45
N PHE A 135 -15.31 7.52 -1.60
CA PHE A 135 -14.53 8.31 -2.57
C PHE A 135 -15.34 9.45 -3.18
N GLU A 136 -16.62 9.24 -3.53
CA GLU A 136 -17.51 10.28 -4.02
C GLU A 136 -17.62 11.45 -3.00
N ALA A 137 -17.85 11.14 -1.72
CA ALA A 137 -17.91 12.15 -0.66
C ALA A 137 -16.59 12.91 -0.52
N ARG A 138 -15.44 12.21 -0.54
CA ARG A 138 -14.11 12.82 -0.45
C ARG A 138 -13.81 13.72 -1.67
N ILE A 139 -14.18 13.30 -2.88
CA ILE A 139 -14.04 14.09 -4.10
C ILE A 139 -14.89 15.36 -4.01
N HIS A 140 -16.12 15.25 -3.53
CA HIS A 140 -17.01 16.39 -3.37
C HIS A 140 -16.46 17.41 -2.34
N LEU A 141 -15.93 16.93 -1.21
CA LEU A 141 -15.26 17.80 -0.23
C LEU A 141 -14.09 18.55 -0.88
N LEU A 142 -13.23 17.83 -1.61
CA LEU A 142 -12.07 18.42 -2.26
C LEU A 142 -12.44 19.47 -3.31
N LYS A 143 -13.45 19.17 -4.18
CA LYS A 143 -13.89 20.06 -5.26
C LYS A 143 -14.70 21.28 -4.77
N SER A 144 -15.53 21.09 -3.74
CA SER A 144 -16.49 22.12 -3.31
C SER A 144 -16.01 22.95 -2.12
N ALA A 145 -15.17 22.38 -1.24
CA ALA A 145 -14.70 23.04 -0.02
C ALA A 145 -13.17 23.09 0.11
N GLY A 146 -12.44 22.50 -0.86
CA GLY A 146 -10.98 22.59 -0.95
C GLY A 146 -10.22 21.58 -0.12
N ALA A 147 -8.88 21.72 -0.16
CA ALA A 147 -7.93 20.80 0.47
C ALA A 147 -8.14 20.66 1.98
N GLU A 148 -8.44 21.73 2.67
CA GLU A 148 -8.63 21.69 4.13
C GLU A 148 -9.81 20.79 4.52
N ALA A 149 -10.98 20.95 3.91
CA ALA A 149 -12.13 20.09 4.19
C ALA A 149 -11.86 18.63 3.85
N TYR A 150 -11.16 18.38 2.75
CA TYR A 150 -10.74 17.02 2.36
C TYR A 150 -9.82 16.39 3.40
N VAL A 151 -8.76 17.10 3.83
CA VAL A 151 -7.77 16.59 4.80
C VAL A 151 -8.43 16.37 6.17
N ARG A 152 -9.21 17.36 6.68
CA ARG A 152 -9.90 17.24 7.97
C ARG A 152 -10.89 16.07 8.04
N ALA A 153 -11.52 15.73 6.93
CA ALA A 153 -12.45 14.61 6.86
C ALA A 153 -11.77 13.24 6.79
N GLN A 154 -10.47 13.17 6.42
CA GLN A 154 -9.80 11.87 6.21
C GLN A 154 -9.79 10.99 7.47
N ALA A 155 -9.63 11.58 8.65
CA ALA A 155 -9.61 10.84 9.90
C ALA A 155 -10.86 9.95 10.09
N LEU A 156 -12.02 10.42 9.63
CA LEU A 156 -13.31 9.69 9.74
C LEU A 156 -13.33 8.39 8.89
N PHE A 157 -12.59 8.35 7.81
CA PHE A 157 -12.49 7.19 6.93
C PHE A 157 -11.36 6.22 7.33
N LEU A 158 -10.35 6.72 8.06
CA LEU A 158 -9.11 6.00 8.29
C LEU A 158 -9.00 5.40 9.69
N TYR A 159 -9.56 6.06 10.71
CA TYR A 159 -9.32 5.71 12.10
C TYR A 159 -10.60 5.32 12.85
N PRO A 160 -10.51 4.43 13.84
CA PRO A 160 -11.61 4.14 14.73
C PRO A 160 -12.04 5.40 15.53
N PRO A 161 -13.35 5.60 15.83
CA PRO A 161 -13.80 6.78 16.59
C PRO A 161 -13.11 6.98 17.94
N ALA A 162 -12.83 5.89 18.66
CA ALA A 162 -12.10 5.96 19.93
C ALA A 162 -10.66 6.44 19.76
N TRP A 163 -9.97 6.04 18.67
CA TRP A 163 -8.64 6.52 18.33
C TRP A 163 -8.65 8.03 18.03
N ILE A 164 -9.61 8.49 17.22
CA ILE A 164 -9.75 9.92 16.93
C ILE A 164 -9.92 10.73 18.22
N SER A 165 -10.80 10.28 19.13
CA SER A 165 -11.05 10.98 20.39
C SER A 165 -9.81 11.00 21.30
N GLN A 166 -9.02 9.94 21.31
CA GLN A 166 -7.82 9.82 22.13
C GLN A 166 -6.63 10.62 21.59
N PHE A 167 -6.43 10.65 20.26
CA PHE A 167 -5.27 11.22 19.58
C PHE A 167 -5.61 12.44 18.74
N ILE A 168 -6.62 13.22 19.12
CA ILE A 168 -7.10 14.36 18.33
C ILE A 168 -6.01 15.42 18.10
N ASN A 169 -5.13 15.64 19.05
CA ASN A 169 -4.05 16.65 18.94
C ASN A 169 -3.00 16.20 17.91
N GLU A 170 -2.59 14.93 17.95
CA GLU A 170 -1.64 14.33 17.02
C GLU A 170 -2.22 14.28 15.61
N ILE A 171 -3.49 13.91 15.48
CA ILE A 171 -4.23 13.91 14.20
C ILE A 171 -4.25 15.34 13.63
N THR A 172 -4.65 16.34 14.44
CA THR A 172 -4.70 17.74 14.00
C THR A 172 -3.31 18.26 13.58
N GLN A 173 -2.26 17.86 14.30
CA GLN A 173 -0.90 18.22 13.91
C GLN A 173 -0.49 17.58 12.57
N ALA A 174 -0.79 16.29 12.38
CA ALA A 174 -0.52 15.58 11.13
C ALA A 174 -1.29 16.17 9.95
N GLU A 175 -2.57 16.52 10.14
CA GLU A 175 -3.40 17.21 9.15
C GLU A 175 -2.82 18.57 8.77
N ASN A 176 -2.34 19.36 9.73
CA ASN A 176 -1.69 20.64 9.44
C ASN A 176 -0.42 20.47 8.62
N GLN A 177 0.39 19.47 8.93
CA GLN A 177 1.58 19.15 8.12
C GLN A 177 1.19 18.70 6.70
N GLN A 178 0.17 17.86 6.57
CA GLN A 178 -0.33 17.41 5.28
C GLN A 178 -0.86 18.58 4.43
N LEU A 179 -1.52 19.57 5.05
CA LEU A 179 -2.00 20.77 4.34
C LEU A 179 -0.85 21.63 3.81
N LEU A 180 0.26 21.76 4.55
CA LEU A 180 1.44 22.49 4.09
C LEU A 180 2.12 21.81 2.88
N ALA A 181 2.02 20.50 2.77
CA ALA A 181 2.62 19.69 1.71
C ALA A 181 1.57 19.14 0.73
N PHE A 182 0.35 19.70 0.72
CA PHE A 182 -0.75 19.14 -0.07
C PHE A 182 -0.45 19.19 -1.57
N PRO A 183 -0.56 18.07 -2.28
CA PRO A 183 -0.27 18.03 -3.70
C PRO A 183 -1.30 18.81 -4.53
N PRO A 184 -1.03 19.07 -5.81
CA PRO A 184 -2.02 19.64 -6.71
C PRO A 184 -3.35 18.87 -6.66
N ILE A 185 -4.47 19.58 -6.57
CA ILE A 185 -5.82 18.96 -6.50
C ILE A 185 -6.04 17.98 -7.67
N HIS A 186 -5.55 18.34 -8.86
CA HIS A 186 -5.60 17.47 -10.03
C HIS A 186 -4.96 16.10 -9.74
N ASN A 187 -3.78 16.07 -9.12
CA ASN A 187 -3.07 14.84 -8.80
C ASN A 187 -3.87 13.96 -7.82
N VAL A 188 -4.45 14.56 -6.78
CA VAL A 188 -5.31 13.82 -5.84
C VAL A 188 -6.51 13.19 -6.56
N LEU A 189 -7.16 13.94 -7.44
CA LEU A 189 -8.32 13.46 -8.20
C LEU A 189 -7.93 12.35 -9.20
N THR A 190 -6.79 12.49 -9.90
CA THR A 190 -6.27 11.48 -10.81
C THR A 190 -5.94 10.19 -10.05
N ARG A 191 -5.27 10.27 -8.92
CA ARG A 191 -4.95 9.11 -8.07
C ARG A 191 -6.19 8.41 -7.54
N ILE A 192 -7.22 9.16 -7.12
CA ILE A 192 -8.51 8.56 -6.70
C ILE A 192 -9.18 7.87 -7.89
N LYS A 193 -9.21 8.52 -9.07
CA LYS A 193 -9.81 7.94 -10.27
C LYS A 193 -9.13 6.62 -10.64
N THR A 194 -7.80 6.59 -10.67
CA THR A 194 -7.05 5.36 -10.93
C THR A 194 -7.37 4.25 -9.93
N ALA A 195 -7.57 4.59 -8.64
CA ALA A 195 -7.95 3.63 -7.60
C ALA A 195 -9.37 3.07 -7.80
N VAL A 196 -10.29 3.91 -8.25
CA VAL A 196 -11.70 3.53 -8.51
C VAL A 196 -11.82 2.62 -9.74
N ASP A 197 -10.99 2.85 -10.75
CA ASP A 197 -11.03 2.13 -12.02
C ASP A 197 -10.25 0.80 -12.01
N PHE A 198 -9.51 0.49 -10.92
CA PHE A 198 -8.68 -0.72 -10.85
C PHE A 198 -9.49 -1.95 -10.45
N GLU A 199 -9.23 -3.05 -11.16
CA GLU A 199 -9.77 -4.38 -10.84
C GLU A 199 -8.73 -5.49 -11.12
N ILE A 200 -8.79 -6.58 -10.36
CA ILE A 200 -7.97 -7.77 -10.55
C ILE A 200 -8.51 -8.57 -11.76
N ASN A 201 -7.65 -8.83 -12.72
CA ASN A 201 -7.97 -9.63 -13.92
C ASN A 201 -7.24 -10.98 -13.93
N HIS A 202 -7.42 -11.76 -15.01
CA HIS A 202 -6.80 -13.10 -15.14
C HIS A 202 -5.27 -13.07 -15.23
N LEU A 203 -4.68 -12.04 -15.86
CA LEU A 203 -3.22 -11.92 -15.94
C LEU A 203 -2.58 -11.70 -14.58
N HIS A 204 -3.24 -10.92 -13.71
CA HIS A 204 -2.80 -10.74 -12.34
C HIS A 204 -2.84 -12.06 -11.55
N ARG A 205 -3.89 -12.88 -11.75
CA ARG A 205 -4.00 -14.20 -11.09
C ARG A 205 -2.89 -15.14 -11.54
N GLU A 206 -2.59 -15.19 -12.83
CA GLU A 206 -1.50 -15.97 -13.40
C GLU A 206 -0.14 -15.54 -12.84
N ALA A 207 0.14 -14.22 -12.83
CA ALA A 207 1.40 -13.69 -12.32
C ALA A 207 1.60 -13.92 -10.81
N LEU A 208 0.53 -14.06 -10.04
CA LEU A 208 0.55 -14.28 -8.60
C LEU A 208 0.45 -15.76 -8.20
N GLU A 209 0.30 -16.71 -9.15
CA GLU A 209 0.06 -18.13 -8.87
C GLU A 209 1.12 -18.76 -7.94
N TYR A 210 2.38 -18.37 -8.10
CA TYR A 210 3.51 -18.90 -7.32
C TYR A 210 4.08 -17.94 -6.30
N VAL A 211 3.45 -16.79 -6.10
CA VAL A 211 3.82 -15.79 -5.08
C VAL A 211 3.15 -16.16 -3.75
N ALA A 212 3.89 -16.14 -2.64
CA ALA A 212 3.29 -16.35 -1.33
C ALA A 212 2.40 -15.15 -0.96
N LEU A 213 1.08 -15.35 -0.95
CA LEU A 213 0.10 -14.28 -0.70
C LEU A 213 -0.29 -14.20 0.77
N HIS A 214 -0.37 -12.97 1.26
CA HIS A 214 -0.83 -12.65 2.59
C HIS A 214 -1.85 -11.51 2.56
N PHE A 215 -3.00 -11.70 3.20
CA PHE A 215 -4.09 -10.74 3.26
C PHE A 215 -4.35 -10.35 4.70
N ILE A 216 -4.32 -9.05 4.99
CA ILE A 216 -4.68 -8.50 6.29
C ILE A 216 -5.86 -7.55 6.10
N GLY A 217 -6.93 -7.75 6.86
CA GLY A 217 -8.11 -6.90 6.84
C GLY A 217 -8.65 -6.62 8.23
N ASN A 218 -9.41 -5.57 8.40
CA ASN A 218 -9.97 -5.15 9.68
C ASN A 218 -11.50 -5.19 9.65
N GLU A 219 -12.12 -5.79 10.68
CA GLU A 219 -13.60 -5.88 10.78
C GLU A 219 -14.26 -4.52 10.91
N ASP A 220 -13.56 -3.54 11.48
CA ASP A 220 -14.02 -2.17 11.68
C ASP A 220 -13.55 -1.18 10.63
N ASP A 221 -13.01 -1.65 9.48
CA ASP A 221 -12.64 -0.78 8.37
C ASP A 221 -13.87 -0.16 7.72
N PHE A 222 -14.03 1.15 7.93
CA PHE A 222 -15.13 1.91 7.35
C PHE A 222 -14.93 2.22 5.88
N LEU A 223 -13.69 2.36 5.41
CA LEU A 223 -13.42 2.73 4.02
C LEU A 223 -13.52 1.53 3.07
N VAL A 224 -12.92 0.41 3.47
CA VAL A 224 -12.88 -0.83 2.70
C VAL A 224 -13.48 -1.95 3.54
N PRO A 225 -14.74 -2.34 3.31
CA PRO A 225 -15.37 -3.40 4.09
C PRO A 225 -14.55 -4.68 4.08
N ILE A 226 -14.45 -5.36 5.23
CA ILE A 226 -13.67 -6.61 5.38
C ILE A 226 -14.04 -7.68 4.35
N GLN A 227 -15.28 -7.66 3.84
CA GLN A 227 -15.70 -8.59 2.79
C GLN A 227 -14.82 -8.45 1.54
N LYS A 228 -14.34 -7.25 1.21
CA LYS A 228 -13.46 -7.03 0.05
C LYS A 228 -12.08 -7.68 0.20
N THR A 229 -11.53 -7.75 1.41
CA THR A 229 -10.33 -8.56 1.67
C THR A 229 -10.59 -10.06 1.46
N ARG A 230 -11.78 -10.55 1.85
CA ARG A 230 -12.19 -11.94 1.62
C ARG A 230 -12.38 -12.23 0.14
N ASP A 231 -13.05 -11.33 -0.58
CA ASP A 231 -13.28 -11.43 -2.02
C ASP A 231 -11.94 -11.43 -2.78
N LEU A 232 -11.00 -10.57 -2.40
CA LEU A 232 -9.65 -10.52 -2.96
C LEU A 232 -8.91 -11.86 -2.80
N GLN A 233 -8.90 -12.45 -1.58
CA GLN A 233 -8.31 -13.77 -1.37
C GLN A 233 -9.01 -14.85 -2.21
N GLN A 234 -10.33 -14.84 -2.24
CA GLN A 234 -11.10 -15.80 -3.04
C GLN A 234 -10.82 -15.63 -4.55
N SER A 235 -10.72 -14.41 -5.03
CA SER A 235 -10.42 -14.08 -6.43
C SER A 235 -9.04 -14.57 -6.85
N LEU A 236 -8.04 -14.51 -5.95
CA LEU A 236 -6.67 -15.00 -6.21
C LEU A 236 -6.50 -16.50 -5.92
N GLY A 237 -7.44 -17.12 -5.21
CA GLY A 237 -7.55 -18.58 -5.05
C GLY A 237 -6.63 -19.22 -4.00
N HIS A 238 -5.66 -18.49 -3.42
CA HIS A 238 -4.73 -18.99 -2.41
C HIS A 238 -4.23 -17.89 -1.47
N GLY A 239 -3.39 -18.24 -0.52
CA GLY A 239 -2.74 -17.32 0.43
C GLY A 239 -3.32 -17.36 1.84
N THR A 240 -2.55 -16.83 2.78
CA THR A 240 -2.89 -16.74 4.20
C THR A 240 -3.72 -15.48 4.46
N MET A 241 -4.77 -15.58 5.29
CA MET A 241 -5.57 -14.42 5.69
C MET A 241 -5.55 -14.23 7.21
N ASN A 242 -5.31 -12.99 7.62
CA ASN A 242 -5.47 -12.54 8.99
C ASN A 242 -6.53 -11.43 9.07
N ILE A 243 -7.56 -11.66 9.87
CA ILE A 243 -8.62 -10.68 10.13
C ILE A 243 -8.43 -10.14 11.53
N LEU A 244 -8.26 -8.82 11.61
CA LEU A 244 -8.12 -8.10 12.87
C LEU A 244 -9.48 -7.53 13.26
N SER A 245 -9.85 -7.67 14.54
CA SER A 245 -11.12 -7.18 15.04
C SER A 245 -11.21 -5.65 15.12
N HIS A 246 -10.06 -4.98 15.22
CA HIS A 246 -9.98 -3.53 15.39
C HIS A 246 -8.78 -2.94 14.66
N GLY A 247 -8.86 -1.65 14.33
CA GLY A 247 -7.75 -0.89 13.75
C GLY A 247 -8.18 0.00 12.60
N ALA A 248 -9.36 -0.22 12.07
CA ALA A 248 -9.93 0.45 10.91
C ALA A 248 -8.99 0.42 9.68
N HIS A 249 -9.14 1.36 8.74
CA HIS A 249 -8.37 1.36 7.50
C HIS A 249 -6.87 1.58 7.73
N ALA A 250 -6.48 2.42 8.70
CA ALA A 250 -5.08 2.70 9.00
C ALA A 250 -4.53 1.81 10.14
N SER A 251 -4.85 0.53 10.16
CA SER A 251 -4.41 -0.43 11.20
C SER A 251 -2.87 -0.53 11.33
N THR A 252 -2.13 -0.26 10.27
CA THR A 252 -0.66 -0.11 10.31
C THR A 252 -0.19 0.97 11.30
N VAL A 253 -1.04 1.96 11.59
CA VAL A 253 -0.80 3.02 12.58
C VAL A 253 -1.46 2.69 13.91
N THR A 254 -2.75 2.35 13.88
CA THR A 254 -3.57 2.19 15.11
C THR A 254 -3.30 0.89 15.86
N GLN A 255 -2.79 -0.14 15.17
CA GLN A 255 -2.48 -1.48 15.67
C GLN A 255 -1.08 -1.92 15.20
N SER A 256 -0.11 -1.00 15.17
CA SER A 256 1.22 -1.25 14.58
C SER A 256 1.91 -2.51 15.12
N ASP A 257 1.86 -2.76 16.44
CA ASP A 257 2.47 -3.93 17.04
C ASP A 257 1.81 -5.24 16.63
N LEU A 258 0.48 -5.23 16.47
CA LEU A 258 -0.27 -6.39 16.01
C LEU A 258 0.02 -6.66 14.52
N ILE A 259 0.03 -5.61 13.69
CA ILE A 259 0.43 -5.72 12.27
C ILE A 259 1.85 -6.28 12.15
N ASN A 260 2.81 -5.73 12.90
CA ASN A 260 4.20 -6.18 12.88
C ASN A 260 4.33 -7.67 13.28
N ARG A 261 3.61 -8.09 14.31
CA ARG A 261 3.57 -9.50 14.73
C ARG A 261 2.95 -10.40 13.66
N THR A 262 1.84 -9.99 13.07
CA THR A 262 1.16 -10.74 12.00
C THR A 262 2.06 -10.91 10.78
N LEU A 263 2.81 -9.86 10.39
CA LEU A 263 3.81 -9.93 9.33
C LEU A 263 4.94 -10.91 9.69
N PHE A 264 5.47 -10.81 10.91
CA PHE A 264 6.52 -11.72 11.38
C PHE A 264 6.09 -13.19 11.33
N GLU A 265 4.90 -13.50 11.83
CA GLU A 265 4.36 -14.86 11.84
C GLU A 265 4.21 -15.42 10.41
N PHE A 266 3.76 -14.59 9.46
CA PHE A 266 3.67 -14.97 8.05
C PHE A 266 5.07 -15.29 7.47
N TYR A 267 6.04 -14.39 7.61
CA TYR A 267 7.39 -14.62 7.06
C TYR A 267 8.08 -15.81 7.71
N LYS A 268 7.91 -16.00 9.02
CA LYS A 268 8.46 -17.16 9.74
C LYS A 268 7.82 -18.47 9.31
N SER A 269 6.51 -18.51 9.14
CA SER A 269 5.79 -19.73 8.71
C SER A 269 6.15 -20.20 7.29
N HIS A 270 6.65 -19.29 6.45
CA HIS A 270 7.11 -19.58 5.09
C HIS A 270 8.64 -19.76 5.00
N ASN A 271 9.36 -19.77 6.15
CA ASN A 271 10.83 -19.87 6.22
C ASN A 271 11.56 -18.75 5.45
N PHE A 272 10.99 -17.56 5.37
CA PHE A 272 11.66 -16.39 4.80
C PHE A 272 12.55 -15.67 5.84
N ILE A 273 12.32 -15.92 7.12
CA ILE A 273 13.13 -15.46 8.26
C ILE A 273 13.27 -16.58 9.30
N GLU A 274 14.33 -16.56 10.10
CA GLU A 274 14.60 -17.52 11.19
C GLU A 274 13.76 -17.28 12.46
#